data_c5ab8d910c8ea9ade47f82c57ac6c144
#
_entry.id   c5ab8d910c8ea9ade47f82c57ac6c144
#
_cell.length_a   1.000
_cell.length_b   1.000
_cell.length_c   1.000
_cell.angle_alpha   90.00
_cell.angle_beta   90.00
_cell.angle_gamma   90.00
#
_symmetry.space_group_name_H-M   'P 1'
#
loop_
_entity.id
_entity.type
_entity.pdbx_description
1 polymer ?
#
loop_
_entity_poly.entity_id
_entity_poly.type
_entity_poly.pdbx_seq_one_letter_code
_entity_poly.pdbx_strand_id
1 'polypeptide(L)'
;MKNPLQKEMISNHGMPLYIIMVCLAMLLPVQGISAQSRDDVKKSTDIVMFLPGAMGVATALIKGDSKGLLQLAESEATSVAAAYLLKNTIRKERPDGSDMHSFPSNHAGVAFSGATFLQRRYGWKLGVPAYAVSTYVAWGRVYSKRHDVWDVLAGAAIGVGSALVFTRQFAEKHNVTLAPIAWPEGGGVMFTMNL
;
A
#
# COMPACT_ATOMS: atom_id res chain seq x y z
N MET A 1 16.29 -11.52 41.85
CA MET A 1 15.18 -12.04 41.05
C MET A 1 14.50 -10.86 40.37
N LYS A 2 14.65 -10.67 39.06
CA LYS A 2 14.00 -9.57 38.33
C LYS A 2 12.57 -9.98 37.97
N ASN A 3 11.63 -9.10 38.28
CA ASN A 3 10.18 -9.26 38.11
C ASN A 3 9.82 -9.58 36.65
N PRO A 4 9.07 -10.64 36.34
CA PRO A 4 8.68 -11.00 34.98
C PRO A 4 7.90 -9.90 34.23
N LEU A 5 7.22 -9.01 34.97
CA LEU A 5 6.49 -7.87 34.39
C LEU A 5 7.39 -6.79 33.77
N GLN A 6 8.66 -6.74 34.14
CA GLN A 6 9.63 -5.79 33.55
C GLN A 6 10.21 -6.25 32.22
N LYS A 7 10.05 -7.52 31.86
CA LYS A 7 10.55 -8.09 30.61
C LYS A 7 9.59 -7.88 29.44
N GLU A 8 8.29 -7.75 29.72
CA GLU A 8 7.28 -7.51 28.67
C GLU A 8 7.19 -6.03 28.24
N MET A 9 7.56 -5.08 29.11
CA MET A 9 7.51 -3.64 28.79
C MET A 9 8.58 -3.18 27.81
N ILE A 10 9.62 -3.98 27.51
CA ILE A 10 10.72 -3.59 26.60
C ILE A 10 10.55 -4.18 25.20
N SER A 11 9.56 -5.06 24.99
CA SER A 11 9.46 -5.88 23.77
C SER A 11 8.66 -5.28 22.60
N ASN A 12 8.07 -4.08 22.71
CA ASN A 12 7.07 -3.71 21.68
C ASN A 12 7.14 -2.30 21.10
N HIS A 13 8.31 -1.65 21.06
CA HIS A 13 8.45 -0.32 20.42
C HIS A 13 9.50 -0.27 19.31
N GLY A 14 10.07 -1.38 18.91
CA GLY A 14 10.90 -1.45 17.71
C GLY A 14 10.03 -1.51 16.46
N MET A 15 10.25 -0.60 15.52
CA MET A 15 9.71 -0.72 14.17
C MET A 15 10.10 -2.11 13.63
N PRO A 16 9.14 -2.95 13.19
CA PRO A 16 9.48 -4.30 12.75
C PRO A 16 10.52 -4.23 11.63
N LEU A 17 11.50 -5.12 11.70
CA LEU A 17 12.69 -5.15 10.83
C LEU A 17 12.34 -5.03 9.34
N TYR A 18 11.20 -5.57 8.92
CA TYR A 18 10.74 -5.48 7.54
C TYR A 18 10.37 -4.04 7.11
N ILE A 19 9.85 -3.20 8.03
CA ILE A 19 9.58 -1.78 7.74
C ILE A 19 10.90 -1.04 7.54
N ILE A 20 11.91 -1.35 8.37
CA ILE A 20 13.26 -0.79 8.23
C ILE A 20 13.88 -1.24 6.90
N MET A 21 13.76 -2.51 6.52
CA MET A 21 14.26 -3.02 5.24
C MET A 21 13.55 -2.39 4.04
N VAL A 22 12.23 -2.19 4.11
CA VAL A 22 11.46 -1.53 3.05
C VAL A 22 11.83 -0.05 2.95
N CYS A 23 12.00 0.65 4.07
CA CYS A 23 12.49 2.04 4.07
C CYS A 23 13.93 2.13 3.54
N LEU A 24 14.80 1.18 3.90
CA LEU A 24 16.18 1.13 3.40
C LEU A 24 16.23 0.82 1.90
N ALA A 25 15.37 -0.09 1.41
CA ALA A 25 15.23 -0.38 -0.01
C ALA A 25 14.72 0.82 -0.82
N MET A 26 13.94 1.70 -0.21
CA MET A 26 13.49 2.96 -0.82
C MET A 26 14.60 4.02 -0.89
N LEU A 27 15.62 3.94 -0.03
CA LEU A 27 16.74 4.88 -0.01
C LEU A 27 17.86 4.52 -1.01
N LEU A 28 17.90 3.29 -1.51
CA LEU A 28 18.94 2.82 -2.41
C LEU A 28 19.04 3.53 -3.77
N PRO A 29 17.96 4.08 -4.39
CA PRO A 29 18.08 4.78 -5.66
C PRO A 29 18.44 6.27 -5.57
N VAL A 30 18.62 6.84 -4.38
CA VAL A 30 18.77 8.30 -4.21
C VAL A 30 20.17 8.81 -4.57
N GLN A 31 21.15 7.96 -4.74
CA GLN A 31 22.55 8.37 -4.97
C GLN A 31 22.92 8.71 -6.43
N GLY A 32 21.97 8.86 -7.33
CA GLY A 32 22.22 9.09 -8.74
C GLY A 32 21.36 10.16 -9.44
N ILE A 33 20.74 11.09 -8.71
CA ILE A 33 19.75 12.03 -9.29
C ILE A 33 20.36 13.15 -10.18
N SER A 34 21.67 13.22 -10.28
CA SER A 34 22.36 14.25 -11.08
C SER A 34 22.48 13.91 -12.56
N ALA A 35 21.42 13.81 -13.31
CA ALA A 35 21.35 13.59 -14.77
C ALA A 35 20.73 12.24 -15.17
N GLN A 36 19.71 11.79 -14.45
CA GLN A 36 18.95 10.63 -14.90
C GLN A 36 18.19 10.98 -16.17
N SER A 37 18.44 10.23 -17.26
CA SER A 37 17.73 10.46 -18.52
C SER A 37 16.23 10.22 -18.33
N ARG A 38 15.40 10.83 -19.17
CA ARG A 38 13.94 10.59 -19.14
C ARG A 38 13.61 9.12 -19.31
N ASP A 39 14.42 8.39 -20.06
CA ASP A 39 14.25 6.96 -20.29
C ASP A 39 14.54 6.14 -19.04
N ASP A 40 15.55 6.50 -18.25
CA ASP A 40 15.84 5.80 -16.99
C ASP A 40 14.74 6.01 -15.97
N VAL A 41 14.21 7.24 -15.84
CA VAL A 41 13.05 7.53 -14.99
C VAL A 41 11.82 6.78 -15.47
N LYS A 42 11.57 6.73 -16.77
CA LYS A 42 10.49 5.92 -17.35
C LYS A 42 10.62 4.46 -16.94
N LYS A 43 11.78 3.83 -17.17
CA LYS A 43 12.04 2.42 -16.84
C LYS A 43 11.89 2.16 -15.34
N SER A 44 12.38 3.06 -14.48
CA SER A 44 12.23 2.92 -13.04
C SER A 44 10.76 2.95 -12.63
N THR A 45 9.96 3.86 -13.16
CA THR A 45 8.53 3.95 -12.85
C THR A 45 7.70 2.82 -13.43
N ASP A 46 8.15 2.19 -14.52
CA ASP A 46 7.51 0.98 -15.07
C ASP A 46 7.60 -0.23 -14.10
N ILE A 47 8.62 -0.25 -13.24
CA ILE A 47 8.82 -1.29 -12.22
C ILE A 47 8.25 -0.85 -10.85
N VAL A 48 8.59 0.35 -10.42
CA VAL A 48 8.27 0.86 -9.08
C VAL A 48 6.76 1.01 -8.87
N MET A 49 5.95 1.14 -9.93
CA MET A 49 4.49 1.19 -9.82
C MET A 49 3.88 -0.02 -9.09
N PHE A 50 4.52 -1.17 -9.16
CA PHE A 50 4.04 -2.40 -8.50
C PHE A 50 4.44 -2.49 -7.03
N LEU A 51 5.35 -1.65 -6.54
CA LEU A 51 5.89 -1.76 -5.20
C LEU A 51 4.83 -1.60 -4.10
N PRO A 52 3.89 -0.64 -4.14
CA PRO A 52 2.83 -0.53 -3.14
C PRO A 52 1.94 -1.79 -3.10
N GLY A 53 1.57 -2.34 -4.25
CA GLY A 53 0.82 -3.60 -4.34
C GLY A 53 1.59 -4.79 -3.78
N ALA A 54 2.88 -4.92 -4.14
CA ALA A 54 3.75 -5.97 -3.62
C ALA A 54 3.92 -5.89 -2.09
N MET A 55 4.07 -4.69 -1.54
CA MET A 55 4.06 -4.45 -0.08
C MET A 55 2.72 -4.88 0.54
N GLY A 56 1.60 -4.63 -0.13
CA GLY A 56 0.27 -5.07 0.27
C GLY A 56 0.17 -6.60 0.34
N VAL A 57 0.62 -7.29 -0.70
CA VAL A 57 0.69 -8.77 -0.74
C VAL A 57 1.56 -9.29 0.40
N ALA A 58 2.79 -8.80 0.53
CA ALA A 58 3.72 -9.23 1.56
C ALA A 58 3.13 -9.04 2.97
N THR A 59 2.52 -7.88 3.25
CA THR A 59 1.89 -7.59 4.54
C THR A 59 0.72 -8.53 4.81
N ALA A 60 -0.13 -8.79 3.81
CA ALA A 60 -1.26 -9.69 3.93
C ALA A 60 -0.81 -11.14 4.20
N LEU A 61 0.23 -11.62 3.52
CA LEU A 61 0.80 -12.95 3.75
C LEU A 61 1.38 -13.09 5.17
N ILE A 62 2.16 -12.11 5.63
CA ILE A 62 2.74 -12.10 6.99
C ILE A 62 1.65 -12.12 8.07
N LYS A 63 0.53 -11.42 7.85
CA LYS A 63 -0.60 -11.35 8.78
C LYS A 63 -1.62 -12.49 8.61
N GLY A 64 -1.43 -13.41 7.67
CA GLY A 64 -2.41 -14.46 7.36
C GLY A 64 -3.75 -13.91 6.86
N ASP A 65 -3.74 -12.74 6.20
CA ASP A 65 -4.91 -11.99 5.82
C ASP A 65 -5.37 -12.31 4.38
N SER A 66 -5.99 -13.46 4.21
CA SER A 66 -6.52 -13.90 2.90
C SER A 66 -7.59 -12.95 2.34
N LYS A 67 -8.41 -12.35 3.22
CA LYS A 67 -9.40 -11.35 2.80
C LYS A 67 -8.73 -10.08 2.26
N GLY A 68 -7.60 -9.68 2.85
CA GLY A 68 -6.80 -8.57 2.36
C GLY A 68 -6.24 -8.82 0.97
N LEU A 69 -5.74 -10.04 0.71
CA LEU A 69 -5.27 -10.41 -0.63
C LEU A 69 -6.37 -10.28 -1.68
N LEU A 70 -7.59 -10.76 -1.36
CA LEU A 70 -8.72 -10.64 -2.27
C LEU A 70 -9.08 -9.17 -2.51
N GLN A 71 -9.19 -8.36 -1.46
CA GLN A 71 -9.52 -6.94 -1.57
C GLN A 71 -8.48 -6.14 -2.35
N LEU A 72 -7.19 -6.46 -2.19
CA LEU A 72 -6.12 -5.87 -2.99
C LEU A 72 -6.29 -6.24 -4.47
N ALA A 73 -6.52 -7.52 -4.77
CA ALA A 73 -6.73 -7.99 -6.15
C ALA A 73 -7.96 -7.32 -6.80
N GLU A 74 -9.07 -7.20 -6.09
CA GLU A 74 -10.28 -6.52 -6.56
C GLU A 74 -10.02 -5.03 -6.83
N SER A 75 -9.29 -4.36 -5.93
CA SER A 75 -8.92 -2.95 -6.07
C SER A 75 -8.05 -2.70 -7.30
N GLU A 76 -6.99 -3.51 -7.46
CA GLU A 76 -6.06 -3.40 -8.58
C GLU A 76 -6.75 -3.75 -9.91
N ALA A 77 -7.50 -4.85 -9.96
CA ALA A 77 -8.23 -5.25 -11.16
C ALA A 77 -9.24 -4.18 -11.60
N THR A 78 -9.96 -3.58 -10.64
CA THR A 78 -10.93 -2.51 -10.94
C THR A 78 -10.23 -1.25 -11.44
N SER A 79 -9.11 -0.86 -10.82
CA SER A 79 -8.31 0.29 -11.25
C SER A 79 -7.81 0.11 -12.68
N VAL A 80 -7.25 -1.06 -12.99
CA VAL A 80 -6.74 -1.39 -14.33
C VAL A 80 -7.87 -1.43 -15.36
N ALA A 81 -9.00 -2.08 -15.04
CA ALA A 81 -10.14 -2.19 -15.93
C ALA A 81 -10.75 -0.82 -16.25
N ALA A 82 -10.94 0.03 -15.24
CA ALA A 82 -11.43 1.38 -15.43
C ALA A 82 -10.50 2.24 -16.29
N ALA A 83 -9.20 2.16 -16.03
CA ALA A 83 -8.20 2.86 -16.84
C ALA A 83 -8.19 2.36 -18.29
N TYR A 84 -8.32 1.06 -18.50
CA TYR A 84 -8.36 0.46 -19.84
C TYR A 84 -9.60 0.90 -20.62
N LEU A 85 -10.79 0.88 -20.00
CA LEU A 85 -12.03 1.35 -20.61
C LEU A 85 -11.92 2.82 -21.02
N LEU A 86 -11.41 3.68 -20.13
CA LEU A 86 -11.27 5.10 -20.44
C LEU A 86 -10.24 5.37 -21.53
N LYS A 87 -9.12 4.63 -21.59
CA LYS A 87 -8.12 4.74 -22.65
C LYS A 87 -8.69 4.44 -24.04
N ASN A 88 -9.60 3.48 -24.13
CA ASN A 88 -10.21 3.11 -25.41
C ASN A 88 -11.35 4.05 -25.80
N THR A 89 -11.94 4.75 -24.83
CA THR A 89 -13.03 5.70 -25.07
C THR A 89 -12.49 7.12 -25.31
N ILE A 90 -11.51 7.56 -24.49
CA ILE A 90 -10.94 8.89 -24.56
C ILE A 90 -9.59 8.81 -25.26
N ARG A 91 -9.57 9.12 -26.54
CA ARG A 91 -8.35 9.18 -27.33
C ARG A 91 -7.63 10.49 -27.06
N LYS A 92 -6.55 10.46 -26.28
CA LYS A 92 -5.71 11.61 -25.97
C LYS A 92 -4.26 11.29 -26.33
N GLU A 93 -3.66 12.16 -27.14
CA GLU A 93 -2.26 12.04 -27.51
C GLU A 93 -1.34 12.20 -26.30
N ARG A 94 -0.26 11.44 -26.26
CA ARG A 94 0.76 11.58 -25.22
C ARG A 94 1.60 12.84 -25.46
N PRO A 95 2.13 13.46 -24.39
CA PRO A 95 3.01 14.61 -24.52
C PRO A 95 4.30 14.36 -25.32
N ASP A 96 4.72 13.10 -25.49
CA ASP A 96 5.84 12.68 -26.33
C ASP A 96 5.43 12.31 -27.77
N GLY A 97 4.14 12.37 -28.11
CA GLY A 97 3.61 12.03 -29.44
C GLY A 97 3.62 10.54 -29.78
N SER A 98 3.90 9.66 -28.81
CA SER A 98 4.14 8.22 -29.09
C SER A 98 2.86 7.43 -29.41
N ASP A 99 1.73 7.77 -28.82
CA ASP A 99 0.43 7.12 -29.05
C ASP A 99 -0.75 7.96 -28.55
N MET A 100 -1.98 7.49 -28.83
CA MET A 100 -3.24 8.17 -28.47
C MET A 100 -3.86 7.64 -27.16
N HIS A 101 -3.09 6.99 -26.31
CA HIS A 101 -3.58 6.36 -25.07
C HIS A 101 -2.98 7.01 -23.81
N SER A 102 -2.93 8.36 -23.79
CA SER A 102 -2.39 9.08 -22.64
C SER A 102 -3.32 9.00 -21.43
N PHE A 103 -4.62 9.23 -21.60
CA PHE A 103 -5.57 9.36 -20.50
C PHE A 103 -6.34 8.05 -20.21
N PRO A 104 -6.50 7.68 -18.94
CA PRO A 104 -5.75 8.12 -17.76
C PRO A 104 -4.44 7.35 -17.58
N SER A 105 -3.58 7.77 -16.62
CA SER A 105 -2.33 7.07 -16.31
C SER A 105 -2.57 5.78 -15.52
N ASN A 106 -2.38 4.63 -16.16
CA ASN A 106 -2.50 3.34 -15.50
C ASN A 106 -1.43 3.12 -14.40
N HIS A 107 -0.20 3.63 -14.62
CA HIS A 107 0.87 3.56 -13.63
C HIS A 107 0.50 4.26 -12.32
N ALA A 108 -0.06 5.47 -12.42
CA ALA A 108 -0.57 6.17 -11.26
C ALA A 108 -1.74 5.42 -10.62
N GLY A 109 -2.66 4.87 -11.41
CA GLY A 109 -3.80 4.09 -10.91
C GLY A 109 -3.37 2.91 -10.05
N VAL A 110 -2.50 2.06 -10.56
CA VAL A 110 -1.96 0.88 -9.85
C VAL A 110 -1.21 1.31 -8.59
N ALA A 111 -0.26 2.25 -8.69
CA ALA A 111 0.53 2.66 -7.53
C ALA A 111 -0.34 3.25 -6.41
N PHE A 112 -1.29 4.14 -6.73
CA PHE A 112 -2.17 4.75 -5.74
C PHE A 112 -3.23 3.78 -5.19
N SER A 113 -3.67 2.78 -5.97
CA SER A 113 -4.54 1.71 -5.50
C SER A 113 -3.84 0.90 -4.39
N GLY A 114 -2.63 0.41 -4.63
CA GLY A 114 -1.84 -0.32 -3.64
C GLY A 114 -1.53 0.50 -2.39
N ALA A 115 -1.19 1.80 -2.55
CA ALA A 115 -0.92 2.69 -1.42
C ALA A 115 -2.17 2.93 -0.56
N THR A 116 -3.31 3.15 -1.21
CA THR A 116 -4.59 3.35 -0.51
C THR A 116 -5.04 2.08 0.20
N PHE A 117 -4.85 0.90 -0.43
CA PHE A 117 -5.08 -0.37 0.21
C PHE A 117 -4.26 -0.51 1.50
N LEU A 118 -2.95 -0.28 1.44
CA LEU A 118 -2.06 -0.35 2.61
C LEU A 118 -2.50 0.59 3.73
N GLN A 119 -2.79 1.85 3.38
CA GLN A 119 -3.23 2.85 4.33
C GLN A 119 -4.56 2.47 4.98
N ARG A 120 -5.55 2.10 4.17
CA ARG A 120 -6.90 1.84 4.67
C ARG A 120 -6.98 0.54 5.47
N ARG A 121 -6.23 -0.50 5.06
CA ARG A 121 -6.29 -1.81 5.69
C ARG A 121 -5.38 -1.93 6.90
N TYR A 122 -4.15 -1.42 6.81
CA TYR A 122 -3.10 -1.59 7.82
C TYR A 122 -2.61 -0.29 8.46
N GLY A 123 -3.18 0.85 8.06
CA GLY A 123 -2.94 2.14 8.68
C GLY A 123 -1.82 2.95 8.05
N TRP A 124 -1.62 4.15 8.60
CA TRP A 124 -0.74 5.17 8.04
C TRP A 124 0.75 4.82 8.10
N LYS A 125 1.17 3.95 9.02
CA LYS A 125 2.58 3.51 9.10
C LYS A 125 3.06 2.86 7.80
N LEU A 126 2.20 2.12 7.12
CA LEU A 126 2.47 1.54 5.81
C LEU A 126 1.98 2.43 4.66
N GLY A 127 0.92 3.21 4.89
CA GLY A 127 0.36 4.10 3.89
C GLY A 127 1.30 5.23 3.49
N VAL A 128 1.94 5.91 4.44
CA VAL A 128 2.82 7.05 4.15
C VAL A 128 3.96 6.67 3.18
N PRO A 129 4.78 5.65 3.45
CA PRO A 129 5.83 5.25 2.51
C PRO A 129 5.27 4.79 1.16
N ALA A 130 4.13 4.10 1.14
CA ALA A 130 3.50 3.68 -0.11
C ALA A 130 3.01 4.86 -0.95
N TYR A 131 2.41 5.88 -0.34
CA TYR A 131 2.04 7.12 -1.04
C TYR A 131 3.26 7.90 -1.54
N ALA A 132 4.38 7.91 -0.81
CA ALA A 132 5.62 8.53 -1.27
C ALA A 132 6.12 7.86 -2.57
N VAL A 133 6.09 6.52 -2.63
CA VAL A 133 6.40 5.75 -3.84
C VAL A 133 5.44 6.08 -4.98
N SER A 134 4.13 6.11 -4.70
CA SER A 134 3.11 6.42 -5.71
C SER A 134 3.28 7.83 -6.27
N THR A 135 3.67 8.79 -5.42
CA THR A 135 3.97 10.17 -5.83
C THR A 135 5.21 10.22 -6.72
N TYR A 136 6.26 9.43 -6.41
CA TYR A 136 7.41 9.29 -7.29
C TYR A 136 7.02 8.74 -8.66
N VAL A 137 6.19 7.71 -8.71
CA VAL A 137 5.66 7.17 -9.98
C VAL A 137 4.91 8.26 -10.75
N ALA A 138 4.00 8.97 -10.09
CA ALA A 138 3.23 10.05 -10.69
C ALA A 138 4.11 11.13 -11.31
N TRP A 139 5.09 11.62 -10.53
CA TRP A 139 6.07 12.59 -10.98
C TRP A 139 6.88 12.09 -12.18
N GLY A 140 7.37 10.85 -12.10
CA GLY A 140 8.19 10.27 -13.16
C GLY A 140 7.45 10.09 -14.48
N ARG A 141 6.14 9.83 -14.46
CA ARG A 141 5.32 9.76 -15.69
C ARG A 141 5.16 11.12 -16.36
N VAL A 142 5.07 12.20 -15.58
CA VAL A 142 5.04 13.57 -16.10
C VAL A 142 6.43 13.98 -16.60
N TYR A 143 7.48 13.74 -15.80
CA TYR A 143 8.85 14.06 -16.15
C TYR A 143 9.31 13.38 -17.45
N SER A 144 8.96 12.12 -17.63
CA SER A 144 9.27 11.34 -18.84
C SER A 144 8.37 11.65 -20.03
N LYS A 145 7.48 12.64 -19.93
CA LYS A 145 6.51 13.05 -20.96
C LYS A 145 5.57 11.94 -21.45
N ARG A 146 5.39 10.88 -20.65
CA ARG A 146 4.46 9.81 -20.99
C ARG A 146 3.01 10.17 -20.70
N HIS A 147 2.79 11.07 -19.74
CA HIS A 147 1.51 11.58 -19.31
C HIS A 147 1.61 13.04 -18.91
N ASP A 148 0.54 13.79 -19.02
CA ASP A 148 0.44 15.09 -18.36
C ASP A 148 -0.13 14.96 -16.93
N VAL A 149 -0.19 16.09 -16.23
CA VAL A 149 -0.66 16.13 -14.84
C VAL A 149 -2.11 15.64 -14.70
N TRP A 150 -2.98 15.94 -15.65
CA TRP A 150 -4.39 15.53 -15.62
C TRP A 150 -4.56 14.02 -15.80
N ASP A 151 -3.74 13.40 -16.66
CA ASP A 151 -3.73 11.95 -16.85
C ASP A 151 -3.36 11.21 -15.55
N VAL A 152 -2.37 11.79 -14.85
CA VAL A 152 -1.85 11.23 -13.59
C VAL A 152 -2.84 11.43 -12.46
N LEU A 153 -3.45 12.61 -12.33
CA LEU A 153 -4.48 12.88 -11.33
C LEU A 153 -5.70 12.00 -11.52
N ALA A 154 -6.16 11.84 -12.77
CA ALA A 154 -7.27 10.94 -13.07
C ALA A 154 -6.93 9.48 -12.73
N GLY A 155 -5.74 9.02 -13.10
CA GLY A 155 -5.26 7.67 -12.75
C GLY A 155 -5.21 7.47 -11.23
N ALA A 156 -4.62 8.41 -10.49
CA ALA A 156 -4.57 8.37 -9.04
C ALA A 156 -5.97 8.35 -8.40
N ALA A 157 -6.91 9.16 -8.89
CA ALA A 157 -8.28 9.19 -8.41
C ALA A 157 -8.99 7.85 -8.63
N ILE A 158 -8.79 7.22 -9.80
CA ILE A 158 -9.32 5.87 -10.09
C ILE A 158 -8.73 4.84 -9.13
N GLY A 159 -7.41 4.84 -8.93
CA GLY A 159 -6.73 3.91 -8.02
C GLY A 159 -7.21 4.08 -6.57
N VAL A 160 -7.25 5.31 -6.08
CA VAL A 160 -7.76 5.63 -4.74
C VAL A 160 -9.22 5.19 -4.60
N GLY A 161 -10.07 5.56 -5.57
CA GLY A 161 -11.50 5.19 -5.57
C GLY A 161 -11.72 3.69 -5.55
N SER A 162 -11.00 2.93 -6.39
CA SER A 162 -11.06 1.47 -6.43
C SER A 162 -10.70 0.86 -5.07
N ALA A 163 -9.59 1.30 -4.46
CA ALA A 163 -9.19 0.78 -3.16
C ALA A 163 -10.18 1.16 -2.04
N LEU A 164 -10.75 2.35 -2.06
CA LEU A 164 -11.75 2.77 -1.07
C LEU A 164 -13.04 1.93 -1.13
N VAL A 165 -13.43 1.49 -2.32
CA VAL A 165 -14.63 0.66 -2.52
C VAL A 165 -14.43 -0.76 -1.94
N PHE A 166 -13.31 -1.39 -2.22
CA PHE A 166 -13.10 -2.80 -1.87
C PHE A 166 -12.39 -3.00 -0.54
N THR A 167 -11.58 -2.03 -0.06
CA THR A 167 -10.74 -2.22 1.11
C THR A 167 -11.47 -1.85 2.40
N ARG A 168 -11.52 -2.80 3.34
CA ARG A 168 -11.98 -2.61 4.72
C ARG A 168 -10.80 -2.74 5.67
N GLN A 169 -10.86 -2.05 6.80
CA GLN A 169 -9.83 -2.10 7.82
C GLN A 169 -9.61 -3.53 8.32
N PHE A 170 -8.35 -3.90 8.52
CA PHE A 170 -8.00 -5.18 9.12
C PHE A 170 -8.36 -5.15 10.60
N ALA A 171 -9.29 -6.00 11.00
CA ALA A 171 -9.61 -6.23 12.40
C ALA A 171 -8.72 -7.38 12.91
N GLU A 172 -7.77 -7.08 13.77
CA GLU A 172 -7.10 -8.13 14.54
C GLU A 172 -8.16 -8.83 15.40
N LYS A 173 -8.18 -10.17 15.36
CA LYS A 173 -9.08 -10.92 16.22
C LYS A 173 -8.54 -10.82 17.64
N HIS A 174 -9.11 -9.94 18.44
CA HIS A 174 -8.92 -9.98 19.87
C HIS A 174 -9.67 -11.20 20.39
N ASN A 175 -8.95 -12.24 20.81
CA ASN A 175 -9.55 -13.38 21.47
C ASN A 175 -9.89 -12.97 22.90
N VAL A 176 -11.17 -12.68 23.12
CA VAL A 176 -11.71 -12.49 24.46
C VAL A 176 -12.14 -13.87 24.99
N THR A 177 -11.52 -14.32 26.04
CA THR A 177 -11.90 -15.54 26.73
C THR A 177 -12.52 -15.19 28.07
N LEU A 178 -13.74 -15.62 28.26
CA LEU A 178 -14.43 -15.59 29.56
C LEU A 178 -14.40 -16.99 30.15
N ALA A 179 -13.73 -17.17 31.26
CA ALA A 179 -13.67 -18.44 31.96
C ALA A 179 -14.23 -18.30 33.40
N PRO A 180 -15.14 -19.18 33.84
CA PRO A 180 -15.55 -19.19 35.23
C PRO A 180 -14.38 -19.64 36.09
N ILE A 181 -14.13 -18.97 37.19
CA ILE A 181 -13.17 -19.37 38.22
C ILE A 181 -13.95 -19.65 39.51
N ALA A 182 -13.68 -20.79 40.13
CA ALA A 182 -14.19 -21.13 41.42
C ALA A 182 -13.04 -21.29 42.42
N TRP A 183 -13.19 -20.75 43.63
CA TRP A 183 -12.31 -20.97 44.78
C TRP A 183 -13.17 -21.35 46.00
N PRO A 184 -12.57 -21.94 47.05
CA PRO A 184 -13.34 -22.54 48.15
C PRO A 184 -14.38 -21.67 48.83
N GLU A 185 -14.22 -20.35 48.77
CA GLU A 185 -15.12 -19.39 49.44
C GLU A 185 -15.91 -18.52 48.45
N GLY A 186 -15.86 -18.83 47.11
CA GLY A 186 -16.59 -18.05 46.14
C GLY A 186 -16.27 -18.43 44.69
N GLY A 187 -16.82 -17.65 43.76
CA GLY A 187 -16.59 -17.82 42.33
C GLY A 187 -16.59 -16.47 41.64
N GLY A 188 -15.96 -16.42 40.47
CA GLY A 188 -15.89 -15.23 39.63
C GLY A 188 -15.76 -15.58 38.16
N VAL A 189 -15.61 -14.54 37.34
CA VAL A 189 -15.37 -14.69 35.90
C VAL A 189 -14.01 -14.06 35.59
N MET A 190 -13.12 -14.89 35.03
CA MET A 190 -11.86 -14.36 34.49
C MET A 190 -12.07 -13.82 33.07
N PHE A 191 -11.66 -12.59 32.87
CA PHE A 191 -11.63 -11.97 31.58
C PHE A 191 -10.18 -11.91 31.09
N THR A 192 -9.89 -12.58 29.97
CA THR A 192 -8.58 -12.51 29.32
C THR A 192 -8.74 -11.94 27.92
N MET A 193 -8.03 -10.88 27.60
CA MET A 193 -7.96 -10.28 26.26
C MET A 193 -6.51 -10.27 25.83
N ASN A 194 -6.21 -10.97 24.72
CA ASN A 194 -4.92 -10.84 24.05
C ASN A 194 -4.97 -9.62 23.13
N LEU A 195 -4.14 -8.62 23.44
CA LEU A 195 -3.97 -7.37 22.67
C LEU A 195 -2.93 -7.56 21.57
#